data_e80b2c596a3614dfc295e41a26eb620d
#
_entry.id   e80b2c596a3614dfc295e41a26eb620d
#
_cell.length_a   1.000
_cell.length_b   1.000
_cell.length_c   1.000
_cell.angle_alpha   90.00
_cell.angle_beta   90.00
_cell.angle_gamma   90.00
#
_symmetry.space_group_name_H-M   'P 1'
#
loop_
_entity.id
_entity.type
_entity.pdbx_description
1 polymer ?
#
loop_
_entity_poly.entity_id
_entity_poly.type
_entity_poly.pdbx_seq_one_letter_code
_entity_poly.pdbx_strand_id
1 'polypeptide(L)'
;VSIEQLTRAVDLLANQVGHWTPARWRDQGEQLHKLVQRLADQAADLTGAPRRDVPRLSDLALPDQLKVVVADLVAAAPPPDVTSTAAEEIAALRHTLT
;
A
#
# COMPACT_ATOMS: atom_id res chain seq x y z
N VAL A 1 7.96 -13.14 7.05
CA VAL A 1 7.93 -11.66 7.19
C VAL A 1 7.03 -11.30 8.36
N SER A 2 7.55 -10.48 9.25
CA SER A 2 6.80 -10.02 10.43
C SER A 2 5.95 -8.78 10.09
N ILE A 3 5.00 -8.48 10.97
CA ILE A 3 4.20 -7.24 10.89
C ILE A 3 5.13 -6.01 10.95
N GLU A 4 6.18 -6.07 11.76
CA GLU A 4 7.15 -4.98 11.86
C GLU A 4 7.89 -4.74 10.53
N GLN A 5 8.24 -5.81 9.82
CA GLN A 5 8.86 -5.71 8.50
C GLN A 5 7.88 -5.13 7.47
N LEU A 6 6.61 -5.52 7.53
CA LEU A 6 5.58 -4.95 6.67
C LEU A 6 5.42 -3.45 6.93
N THR A 7 5.33 -3.05 8.18
CA THR A 7 5.22 -1.63 8.57
C THR A 7 6.43 -0.83 8.10
N ARG A 8 7.64 -1.40 8.22
CA ARG A 8 8.85 -0.75 7.72
C ARG A 8 8.82 -0.57 6.21
N ALA A 9 8.35 -1.58 5.47
CA ALA A 9 8.23 -1.49 4.01
C ALA A 9 7.29 -0.34 3.60
N VAL A 10 6.17 -0.20 4.30
CA VAL A 10 5.24 0.91 4.08
C VAL A 10 5.91 2.25 4.34
N ASP A 11 6.62 2.39 5.45
CA ASP A 11 7.27 3.64 5.82
C ASP A 11 8.33 4.04 4.79
N LEU A 12 9.10 3.08 4.30
CA LEU A 12 10.11 3.32 3.28
C LEU A 12 9.48 3.81 1.97
N LEU A 13 8.41 3.16 1.52
CA LEU A 13 7.72 3.58 0.30
C LEU A 13 7.07 4.95 0.47
N ALA A 14 6.35 5.17 1.57
CA ALA A 14 5.69 6.45 1.83
C ALA A 14 6.69 7.60 1.87
N ASN A 15 7.85 7.37 2.49
CA ASN A 15 8.92 8.35 2.57
C ASN A 15 9.49 8.68 1.19
N GLN A 16 9.71 7.66 0.37
CA GLN A 16 10.24 7.83 -0.99
C GLN A 16 9.30 8.67 -1.84
N VAL A 17 8.01 8.33 -1.87
CA VAL A 17 7.05 9.05 -2.71
C VAL A 17 6.71 10.43 -2.16
N GLY A 18 6.91 10.66 -0.88
CA GLY A 18 6.71 11.98 -0.26
C GLY A 18 7.62 13.07 -0.82
N HIS A 19 8.72 12.69 -1.49
CA HIS A 19 9.64 13.62 -2.13
C HIS A 19 9.43 13.79 -3.63
N TRP A 20 8.39 13.16 -4.18
CA TRP A 20 8.13 13.22 -5.61
C TRP A 20 7.67 14.61 -6.05
N THR A 21 8.11 14.99 -7.27
CA THR A 21 7.60 16.17 -7.96
C THR A 21 6.19 15.90 -8.50
N PRO A 22 5.40 16.96 -8.80
CA PRO A 22 4.10 16.77 -9.46
C PRO A 22 4.19 15.99 -10.78
N ALA A 23 5.26 16.19 -11.55
CA ALA A 23 5.45 15.45 -12.79
C ALA A 23 5.60 13.95 -12.54
N ARG A 24 6.35 13.57 -11.52
CA ARG A 24 6.54 12.17 -11.18
C ARG A 24 5.24 11.52 -10.70
N TRP A 25 4.44 12.26 -9.94
CA TRP A 25 3.12 11.79 -9.53
C TRP A 25 2.21 11.53 -10.73
N ARG A 26 2.24 12.39 -11.74
CA ARG A 26 1.44 12.19 -12.95
C ARG A 26 1.84 10.90 -13.68
N ASP A 27 3.12 10.58 -13.71
CA ASP A 27 3.62 9.41 -14.44
C ASP A 27 3.46 8.11 -13.67
N GLN A 28 3.61 8.15 -12.34
CA GLN A 28 3.74 6.94 -11.53
C GLN A 28 2.72 6.79 -10.41
N GLY A 29 1.92 7.81 -10.15
CA GLY A 29 0.93 7.77 -9.07
C GLY A 29 -0.11 6.68 -9.25
N GLU A 30 -0.49 6.36 -10.50
CA GLU A 30 -1.45 5.30 -10.78
C GLU A 30 -0.97 3.94 -10.29
N GLN A 31 0.32 3.66 -10.41
CA GLN A 31 0.89 2.40 -9.92
C GLN A 31 0.76 2.27 -8.41
N LEU A 32 0.99 3.38 -7.69
CA LEU A 32 0.83 3.39 -6.24
C LEU A 32 -0.64 3.21 -5.85
N HIS A 33 -1.56 3.87 -6.55
CA HIS A 33 -3.00 3.71 -6.29
C HIS A 33 -3.44 2.25 -6.51
N LYS A 34 -2.94 1.60 -7.55
CA LYS A 34 -3.25 0.19 -7.81
C LYS A 34 -2.77 -0.72 -6.67
N LEU A 35 -1.58 -0.45 -6.13
CA LEU A 35 -1.09 -1.19 -4.96
C LEU A 35 -2.01 -0.99 -3.76
N VAL A 36 -2.39 0.26 -3.48
CA VAL A 36 -3.30 0.57 -2.37
C VAL A 36 -4.63 -0.19 -2.55
N GLN A 37 -5.16 -0.22 -3.76
CA GLN A 37 -6.40 -0.95 -4.05
C GLN A 37 -6.24 -2.45 -3.81
N ARG A 38 -5.15 -3.07 -4.24
CA ARG A 38 -4.91 -4.49 -4.00
C ARG A 38 -4.84 -4.82 -2.51
N LEU A 39 -4.17 -3.98 -1.73
CA LEU A 39 -4.06 -4.18 -0.29
C LEU A 39 -5.41 -3.99 0.41
N ALA A 40 -6.21 -3.03 -0.03
CA ALA A 40 -7.56 -2.84 0.48
C ALA A 40 -8.44 -4.07 0.19
N ASP A 41 -8.33 -4.64 -1.01
CA ASP A 41 -9.07 -5.85 -1.39
C ASP A 41 -8.66 -7.04 -0.52
N GLN A 42 -7.37 -7.19 -0.24
CA GLN A 42 -6.88 -8.26 0.64
C GLN A 42 -7.45 -8.12 2.05
N ALA A 43 -7.48 -6.92 2.59
CA ALA A 43 -8.05 -6.67 3.91
C ALA A 43 -9.54 -6.99 3.94
N ALA A 44 -10.28 -6.60 2.91
CA ALA A 44 -11.71 -6.90 2.80
C ALA A 44 -11.96 -8.42 2.75
N ASP A 45 -11.17 -9.14 1.94
CA ASP A 45 -11.30 -10.59 1.80
C ASP A 45 -11.07 -11.31 3.14
N LEU A 46 -10.10 -10.86 3.92
CA LEU A 46 -9.78 -11.46 5.23
C LEU A 46 -10.88 -11.28 6.26
N THR A 47 -11.62 -10.18 6.18
CA THR A 47 -12.71 -9.89 7.13
C THR A 47 -14.08 -10.31 6.62
N GLY A 48 -14.17 -10.82 5.38
CA GLY A 48 -15.44 -11.14 4.75
C GLY A 48 -16.25 -9.91 4.35
N ALA A 49 -15.64 -8.74 4.36
CA ALA A 49 -16.29 -7.50 3.95
C ALA A 49 -16.32 -7.40 2.41
N PRO A 50 -17.29 -6.69 1.83
CA PRO A 50 -17.28 -6.44 0.39
C PRO A 50 -16.09 -5.56 0.01
N ARG A 51 -15.50 -5.85 -1.15
CA ARG A 51 -14.45 -5.00 -1.71
C ARG A 51 -15.05 -3.66 -2.10
N ARG A 52 -14.31 -2.59 -1.83
CA ARG A 52 -14.72 -1.23 -2.17
C ARG A 52 -13.59 -0.54 -2.92
N ASP A 53 -13.96 0.33 -3.86
CA ASP A 53 -12.97 1.13 -4.56
C ASP A 53 -12.35 2.15 -3.61
N VAL A 54 -11.02 2.20 -3.58
CA VAL A 54 -10.29 3.25 -2.89
C VAL A 54 -10.41 4.52 -3.73
N PRO A 55 -10.98 5.61 -3.20
CA PRO A 55 -11.16 6.80 -4.00
C PRO A 55 -9.81 7.38 -4.45
N ARG A 56 -9.74 7.82 -5.70
CA ARG A 56 -8.56 8.51 -6.23
C ARG A 56 -8.66 9.98 -5.83
N LEU A 57 -8.08 10.29 -4.67
CA LEU A 57 -8.01 11.64 -4.13
C LEU A 57 -6.78 12.36 -4.70
N SER A 58 -6.30 13.41 -4.03
CA SER A 58 -5.06 14.06 -4.46
C SER A 58 -3.87 13.12 -4.35
N ASP A 59 -2.83 13.38 -5.14
CA ASP A 59 -1.59 12.59 -5.08
C ASP A 59 -0.99 12.58 -3.66
N LEU A 60 -1.07 13.69 -2.97
CA LEU A 60 -0.54 13.83 -1.61
C LEU A 60 -1.26 12.94 -0.59
N ALA A 61 -2.48 12.51 -0.89
CA ALA A 61 -3.24 11.63 0.00
C ALA A 61 -2.80 10.17 -0.12
N LEU A 62 -2.17 9.77 -1.22
CA LEU A 62 -1.82 8.36 -1.46
C LEU A 62 -0.90 7.74 -0.40
N PRO A 63 0.16 8.41 0.08
CA PRO A 63 0.97 7.82 1.15
C PRO A 63 0.16 7.55 2.42
N ASP A 64 -0.75 8.45 2.78
CA ASP A 64 -1.61 8.25 3.94
C ASP A 64 -2.63 7.14 3.71
N GLN A 65 -3.21 7.06 2.51
CA GLN A 65 -4.11 5.97 2.15
C GLN A 65 -3.39 4.62 2.23
N LEU A 66 -2.15 4.54 1.78
CA LEU A 66 -1.34 3.33 1.89
C LEU A 66 -1.18 2.91 3.36
N LYS A 67 -0.85 3.84 4.23
CA LYS A 67 -0.70 3.57 5.66
C LYS A 67 -1.99 3.07 6.30
N VAL A 68 -3.11 3.70 5.97
CA VAL A 68 -4.43 3.32 6.50
C VAL A 68 -4.80 1.92 6.04
N VAL A 69 -4.64 1.62 4.76
CA VAL A 69 -4.98 0.31 4.20
C VAL A 69 -4.12 -0.80 4.80
N VAL A 70 -2.84 -0.55 5.01
CA VAL A 70 -1.96 -1.54 5.65
C VAL A 70 -2.33 -1.71 7.12
N ALA A 71 -2.70 -0.65 7.82
CA ALA A 71 -3.18 -0.74 9.20
C ALA A 71 -4.44 -1.62 9.28
N ASP A 72 -5.37 -1.45 8.33
CA ASP A 72 -6.57 -2.29 8.24
C ASP A 72 -6.20 -3.76 7.98
N LEU A 73 -5.24 -4.00 7.09
CA LEU A 73 -4.77 -5.35 6.80
C LEU A 73 -4.17 -6.00 8.04
N VAL A 74 -3.34 -5.28 8.78
CA VAL A 74 -2.74 -5.76 10.03
C VAL A 74 -3.82 -6.06 11.07
N ALA A 75 -4.82 -5.18 11.19
CA ALA A 75 -5.92 -5.36 12.14
C ALA A 75 -6.77 -6.59 11.80
N ALA A 76 -6.78 -7.02 10.54
CA ALA A 76 -7.49 -8.23 10.10
C ALA A 76 -6.75 -9.53 10.48
N ALA A 77 -5.62 -9.44 11.17
CA ALA A 77 -4.80 -10.58 11.60
C ALA A 77 -4.44 -11.50 10.41
N PRO A 78 -3.70 -10.99 9.41
CA PRO A 78 -3.44 -11.75 8.19
C PRO A 78 -2.58 -12.99 8.47
N PRO A 79 -2.79 -14.09 7.72
CA PRO A 79 -1.87 -15.23 7.75
C PRO A 79 -0.46 -14.81 7.31
N PRO A 80 0.60 -15.55 7.71
CA PRO A 80 1.98 -15.19 7.36
C PRO A 80 2.23 -15.05 5.86
N ASP A 81 1.58 -15.85 5.02
CA ASP A 81 1.73 -15.78 3.56
C ASP A 81 1.15 -14.47 3.01
N VAL A 82 0.03 -13.99 3.54
CA VAL A 82 -0.56 -12.70 3.14
C VAL A 82 0.37 -11.55 3.54
N THR A 83 0.90 -11.58 4.75
CA THR A 83 1.85 -10.57 5.23
C THR A 83 3.10 -10.52 4.34
N SER A 84 3.65 -11.68 4.00
CA SER A 84 4.83 -11.77 3.13
C SER A 84 4.53 -11.25 1.73
N THR A 85 3.41 -11.62 1.16
CA THR A 85 3.01 -11.16 -0.18
C THR A 85 2.84 -9.65 -0.21
N ALA A 86 2.18 -9.09 0.80
CA ALA A 86 2.00 -7.64 0.90
C ALA A 86 3.35 -6.90 0.98
N ALA A 87 4.27 -7.39 1.82
CA ALA A 87 5.59 -6.79 1.96
C ALA A 87 6.39 -6.89 0.65
N GLU A 88 6.29 -8.02 -0.06
CA GLU A 88 6.95 -8.22 -1.35
C GLU A 88 6.40 -7.27 -2.41
N GLU A 89 5.09 -7.09 -2.48
CA GLU A 89 4.46 -6.16 -3.43
C GLU A 89 4.91 -4.73 -3.19
N ILE A 90 4.97 -4.30 -1.92
CA ILE A 90 5.43 -2.96 -1.55
C ILE A 90 6.90 -2.77 -1.95
N ALA A 91 7.75 -3.74 -1.64
CA ALA A 91 9.17 -3.69 -1.97
C ALA A 91 9.39 -3.69 -3.49
N ALA A 92 8.64 -4.51 -4.22
CA ALA A 92 8.75 -4.57 -5.68
C ALA A 92 8.37 -3.24 -6.31
N LEU A 93 7.29 -2.61 -5.86
CA LEU A 93 6.90 -1.30 -6.37
C LEU A 93 7.95 -0.25 -6.03
N ARG A 94 8.49 -0.26 -4.81
CA ARG A 94 9.54 0.68 -4.41
C ARG A 94 10.74 0.61 -5.34
N HIS A 95 11.17 -0.58 -5.72
CA HIS A 95 12.27 -0.76 -6.66
C HIS A 95 11.90 -0.28 -8.06
N THR A 96 10.70 -0.54 -8.51
CA THR A 96 10.22 -0.09 -9.82
C THR A 96 10.15 1.43 -9.92
N LEU A 97 9.84 2.10 -8.81
CA LEU A 97 9.64 3.54 -8.76
C LEU A 97 10.92 4.34 -8.49
N THR A 98 12.05 3.71 -8.33
CA THR A 98 13.33 4.41 -8.08
C THR A 98 13.91 5.12 -9.30
#